data_33df371075ec6b6f90408080ce7dd352
#
_entry.id   33df371075ec6b6f90408080ce7dd352
#
_cell.length_a   1.000
_cell.length_b   1.000
_cell.length_c   1.000
_cell.angle_alpha   90.00
_cell.angle_beta   90.00
_cell.angle_gamma   90.00
#
_symmetry.space_group_name_H-M   'P 1'
#
loop_
_entity.id
_entity.type
_entity.pdbx_description
1 polymer ?
#
loop_
_entity_poly.entity_id
_entity_poly.type
_entity_poly.pdbx_seq_one_letter_code
_entity_poly.pdbx_strand_id
1 'polypeptide(L)'
;LMLNAIRPVPRTGVIYVMAEAQRLGYSQEDPDWCNLGQGMPETGPLEGGPPRVAHVEIDVADQEYAPVAGIWELREAVAGLYNDLYRRGMPSRYSAENVAIAGGGRVSIMRACAAVGPVHLGHFLPDYTAYEELLDVFRRFTPIPILLDPEQAYRFTVAELRREILGRGLGAILISNPCNPTGKL
;
A
#
# COMPACT_ATOMS: atom_id res chain seq x y z
N LEU A 1 26.44 12.40 25.45
CA LEU A 1 25.69 11.74 24.39
C LEU A 1 24.81 12.80 23.74
N MET A 2 25.22 13.31 22.55
CA MET A 2 24.30 14.12 21.75
C MET A 2 23.20 13.18 21.25
N LEU A 3 21.98 13.40 21.71
CA LEU A 3 20.81 12.76 21.14
C LEU A 3 20.59 13.35 19.74
N ASN A 4 20.87 12.56 18.70
CA ASN A 4 20.49 12.94 17.35
C ASN A 4 18.96 13.01 17.29
N ALA A 5 18.43 14.20 17.03
CA ALA A 5 16.99 14.42 16.85
C ALA A 5 16.43 13.63 15.66
N ILE A 6 17.29 13.29 14.70
CA ILE A 6 16.95 12.51 13.52
C ILE A 6 17.68 11.17 13.59
N ARG A 7 16.93 10.08 13.62
CA ARG A 7 17.54 8.74 13.55
C ARG A 7 18.01 8.41 12.13
N PRO A 8 19.14 7.73 11.96
CA PRO A 8 19.51 7.19 10.65
C PRO A 8 18.48 6.13 10.23
N VAL A 9 18.04 6.22 8.97
CA VAL A 9 17.19 5.22 8.35
C VAL A 9 18.06 4.39 7.41
N PRO A 10 18.25 3.09 7.66
CA PRO A 10 19.03 2.24 6.77
C PRO A 10 18.34 2.10 5.42
N ARG A 11 19.12 2.02 4.36
CA ARG A 11 18.61 1.66 3.04
C ARG A 11 18.39 0.15 3.02
N THR A 12 17.18 -0.30 2.73
CA THR A 12 16.82 -1.72 2.68
C THR A 12 16.15 -2.06 1.36
N GLY A 13 16.04 -3.35 1.05
CA GLY A 13 15.32 -3.86 -0.12
C GLY A 13 15.74 -3.22 -1.43
N VAL A 14 14.78 -2.85 -2.24
CA VAL A 14 14.97 -2.24 -3.56
C VAL A 14 15.80 -0.95 -3.51
N ILE A 15 15.63 -0.13 -2.47
CA ILE A 15 16.35 1.13 -2.32
C ILE A 15 17.85 0.87 -2.17
N TYR A 16 18.24 -0.14 -1.40
CA TYR A 16 19.62 -0.56 -1.24
C TYR A 16 20.20 -1.09 -2.57
N VAL A 17 19.49 -2.03 -3.21
CA VAL A 17 19.93 -2.65 -4.47
C VAL A 17 20.13 -1.60 -5.56
N MET A 18 19.19 -0.68 -5.73
CA MET A 18 19.28 0.36 -6.76
C MET A 18 20.39 1.38 -6.46
N ALA A 19 20.62 1.70 -5.18
CA ALA A 19 21.72 2.59 -4.80
C ALA A 19 23.10 1.94 -5.09
N GLU A 20 23.27 0.65 -4.84
CA GLU A 20 24.50 -0.08 -5.15
C GLU A 20 24.68 -0.23 -6.67
N ALA A 21 23.61 -0.53 -7.42
CA ALA A 21 23.68 -0.58 -8.87
C ALA A 21 24.14 0.77 -9.47
N GLN A 22 23.56 1.89 -9.02
CA GLN A 22 23.97 3.22 -9.44
C GLN A 22 25.44 3.53 -9.10
N ARG A 23 25.91 3.10 -7.93
CA ARG A 23 27.32 3.24 -7.53
C ARG A 23 28.27 2.47 -8.46
N LEU A 24 27.79 1.37 -9.06
CA LEU A 24 28.52 0.54 -10.02
C LEU A 24 28.36 1.01 -11.47
N GLY A 25 27.67 2.12 -11.72
CA GLY A 25 27.48 2.70 -13.04
C GLY A 25 26.20 2.31 -13.75
N TYR A 26 25.23 1.70 -13.05
CA TYR A 26 23.94 1.40 -13.66
C TYR A 26 23.26 2.65 -14.22
N SER A 27 22.83 2.56 -15.46
CA SER A 27 21.92 3.49 -16.11
C SER A 27 20.77 2.71 -16.77
N GLN A 28 19.59 3.26 -16.72
CA GLN A 28 18.40 2.65 -17.37
C GLN A 28 18.51 2.70 -18.90
N GLU A 29 19.32 3.60 -19.43
CA GLU A 29 19.54 3.81 -20.88
C GLU A 29 20.66 2.93 -21.43
N ASP A 30 21.47 2.31 -20.56
CA ASP A 30 22.60 1.48 -20.95
C ASP A 30 22.10 0.03 -21.24
N PRO A 31 22.20 -0.44 -22.50
CA PRO A 31 21.71 -1.74 -22.91
C PRO A 31 22.46 -2.94 -22.30
N ASP A 32 23.66 -2.70 -21.74
CA ASP A 32 24.45 -3.74 -21.09
C ASP A 32 23.95 -4.08 -19.68
N TRP A 33 22.99 -3.29 -19.14
CA TRP A 33 22.37 -3.52 -17.86
C TRP A 33 20.97 -4.13 -17.97
N CYS A 34 20.70 -5.14 -17.16
CA CYS A 34 19.37 -5.69 -16.99
C CYS A 34 18.89 -5.47 -15.55
N ASN A 35 17.86 -4.63 -15.38
CA ASN A 35 17.32 -4.33 -14.07
C ASN A 35 16.37 -5.44 -13.59
N LEU A 36 16.88 -6.33 -12.76
CA LEU A 36 16.10 -7.34 -12.05
C LEU A 36 15.85 -6.95 -10.56
N GLY A 37 16.33 -5.79 -10.14
CA GLY A 37 16.23 -5.33 -8.75
C GLY A 37 14.94 -4.60 -8.44
N GLN A 38 14.27 -4.05 -9.46
CA GLN A 38 13.02 -3.31 -9.28
C GLN A 38 12.01 -3.65 -10.37
N GLY A 39 10.91 -4.27 -9.96
CA GLY A 39 9.76 -4.46 -10.84
C GLY A 39 9.02 -3.15 -11.08
N MET A 40 8.54 -2.95 -12.31
CA MET A 40 7.68 -1.83 -12.68
C MET A 40 6.41 -2.34 -13.33
N PRO A 41 5.25 -1.69 -13.09
CA PRO A 41 4.04 -2.02 -13.84
C PRO A 41 4.20 -1.65 -15.32
N GLU A 42 3.43 -2.28 -16.19
CA GLU A 42 3.35 -1.95 -17.61
C GLU A 42 3.03 -0.47 -17.83
N THR A 43 3.86 0.23 -18.60
CA THR A 43 3.75 1.67 -18.84
C THR A 43 3.10 2.04 -20.17
N GLY A 44 3.03 1.07 -21.11
CA GLY A 44 2.42 1.25 -22.41
C GLY A 44 0.90 1.19 -22.40
N PRO A 45 0.25 1.29 -23.58
CA PRO A 45 -1.16 0.99 -23.73
C PRO A 45 -1.45 -0.45 -23.34
N LEU A 46 -2.52 -0.67 -22.59
CA LEU A 46 -2.99 -2.00 -22.23
C LEU A 46 -4.19 -2.36 -23.11
N GLU A 47 -4.18 -3.57 -23.67
CA GLU A 47 -5.32 -4.08 -24.44
C GLU A 47 -6.57 -4.15 -23.55
N GLY A 48 -7.66 -3.54 -24.02
CA GLY A 48 -8.92 -3.44 -23.25
C GLY A 48 -8.89 -2.46 -22.10
N GLY A 49 -7.78 -1.79 -21.84
CA GLY A 49 -7.66 -0.75 -20.82
C GLY A 49 -8.08 0.64 -21.34
N PRO A 50 -8.41 1.56 -20.43
CA PRO A 50 -8.65 2.95 -20.82
C PRO A 50 -7.36 3.61 -21.34
N PRO A 51 -7.45 4.67 -22.17
CA PRO A 51 -6.29 5.43 -22.60
C PRO A 51 -5.50 5.96 -21.40
N ARG A 52 -4.18 5.99 -21.54
CA ARG A 52 -3.32 6.63 -20.52
C ARG A 52 -3.56 8.14 -20.51
N VAL A 53 -3.63 8.70 -19.32
CA VAL A 53 -3.74 10.16 -19.16
C VAL A 53 -2.41 10.78 -19.57
N ALA A 54 -2.42 11.60 -20.62
CA ALA A 54 -1.22 12.26 -21.16
C ALA A 54 -1.00 13.65 -20.52
N HIS A 55 -2.07 14.35 -20.21
CA HIS A 55 -2.04 15.66 -19.53
C HIS A 55 -3.33 15.84 -18.72
N VAL A 56 -3.27 16.73 -17.75
CA VAL A 56 -4.41 17.16 -16.96
C VAL A 56 -4.49 18.67 -17.07
N GLU A 57 -5.66 19.21 -17.46
CA GLU A 57 -5.93 20.63 -17.41
C GLU A 57 -6.18 21.04 -15.95
N ILE A 58 -5.62 22.18 -15.57
CA ILE A 58 -5.77 22.75 -14.22
C ILE A 58 -6.40 24.13 -14.35
N ASP A 59 -7.64 24.25 -13.91
CA ASP A 59 -8.34 25.51 -13.85
C ASP A 59 -7.95 26.35 -12.63
N VAL A 60 -8.32 27.62 -12.63
CA VAL A 60 -8.10 28.53 -11.49
C VAL A 60 -8.77 27.99 -10.22
N ALA A 61 -9.96 27.41 -10.35
CA ALA A 61 -10.71 26.81 -9.25
C ALA A 61 -10.02 25.59 -8.64
N ASP A 62 -9.21 24.85 -9.42
CA ASP A 62 -8.45 23.69 -8.95
C ASP A 62 -7.26 24.08 -8.05
N GLN A 63 -6.91 25.37 -7.99
CA GLN A 63 -5.80 25.89 -7.18
C GLN A 63 -6.23 26.25 -5.76
N GLU A 64 -7.50 26.09 -5.42
CA GLU A 64 -8.03 26.32 -4.08
C GLU A 64 -7.88 25.09 -3.16
N TYR A 65 -8.10 25.33 -1.87
CA TYR A 65 -8.11 24.25 -0.89
C TYR A 65 -9.30 23.30 -1.12
N ALA A 66 -9.01 22.02 -1.30
CA ALA A 66 -10.03 20.98 -1.28
C ALA A 66 -10.41 20.59 0.16
N PRO A 67 -11.62 20.04 0.38
CA PRO A 67 -11.98 19.44 1.66
C PRO A 67 -10.98 18.38 2.11
N VAL A 68 -10.71 18.29 3.42
CA VAL A 68 -9.67 17.39 3.99
C VAL A 68 -9.83 15.93 3.58
N ALA A 69 -11.08 15.47 3.42
CA ALA A 69 -11.36 14.09 2.99
C ALA A 69 -11.37 13.92 1.46
N GLY A 70 -11.18 14.99 0.69
CA GLY A 70 -11.33 15.04 -0.76
C GLY A 70 -12.69 15.58 -1.20
N ILE A 71 -12.80 16.01 -2.45
CA ILE A 71 -14.06 16.52 -3.00
C ILE A 71 -15.14 15.44 -3.01
N TRP A 72 -16.38 15.87 -2.81
CA TRP A 72 -17.50 14.95 -2.62
C TRP A 72 -17.72 14.05 -3.83
N GLU A 73 -17.68 14.59 -5.02
CA GLU A 73 -17.91 13.93 -6.30
C GLU A 73 -16.91 12.79 -6.52
N LEU A 74 -15.63 12.99 -6.20
CA LEU A 74 -14.62 11.95 -6.30
C LEU A 74 -14.86 10.85 -5.27
N ARG A 75 -15.20 11.20 -4.06
CA ARG A 75 -15.49 10.24 -2.98
C ARG A 75 -16.73 9.39 -3.31
N GLU A 76 -17.76 10.02 -3.88
CA GLU A 76 -18.98 9.33 -4.34
C GLU A 76 -18.67 8.38 -5.51
N ALA A 77 -17.87 8.83 -6.49
CA ALA A 77 -17.45 8.00 -7.63
C ALA A 77 -16.64 6.77 -7.15
N VAL A 78 -15.73 6.94 -6.21
CA VAL A 78 -14.97 5.82 -5.61
C VAL A 78 -15.90 4.86 -4.87
N ALA A 79 -16.81 5.37 -4.06
CA ALA A 79 -17.79 4.53 -3.36
C ALA A 79 -18.66 3.74 -4.34
N GLY A 80 -19.13 4.38 -5.42
CA GLY A 80 -19.88 3.77 -6.51
C GLY A 80 -19.12 2.64 -7.18
N LEU A 81 -17.87 2.89 -7.57
CA LEU A 81 -16.99 1.88 -8.19
C LEU A 81 -16.84 0.64 -7.31
N TYR A 82 -16.52 0.82 -6.02
CA TYR A 82 -16.36 -0.30 -5.09
C TYR A 82 -17.68 -1.05 -4.83
N ASN A 83 -18.79 -0.34 -4.81
CA ASN A 83 -20.10 -0.94 -4.69
C ASN A 83 -20.44 -1.82 -5.92
N ASP A 84 -20.08 -1.36 -7.11
CA ASP A 84 -20.39 -2.07 -8.35
C ASP A 84 -19.47 -3.25 -8.60
N LEU A 85 -18.22 -3.16 -8.18
CA LEU A 85 -17.27 -4.26 -8.34
C LEU A 85 -17.40 -5.34 -7.25
N TYR A 86 -17.56 -4.94 -6.00
CA TYR A 86 -17.38 -5.85 -4.87
C TYR A 86 -18.60 -6.02 -3.97
N ARG A 87 -19.64 -5.19 -4.13
CA ARG A 87 -20.79 -5.20 -3.21
C ARG A 87 -22.14 -5.36 -3.89
N ARG A 88 -22.15 -5.91 -5.10
CA ARG A 88 -23.42 -6.24 -5.78
C ARG A 88 -24.19 -7.29 -4.98
N GLY A 89 -25.45 -6.98 -4.70
CA GLY A 89 -26.33 -7.86 -3.91
C GLY A 89 -26.02 -7.93 -2.40
N MET A 90 -25.02 -7.17 -1.92
CA MET A 90 -24.76 -7.12 -0.48
C MET A 90 -25.71 -6.14 0.23
N PRO A 91 -26.09 -6.41 1.49
CA PRO A 91 -27.00 -5.55 2.23
C PRO A 91 -26.38 -4.21 2.61
N SER A 92 -25.06 -4.12 2.70
CA SER A 92 -24.34 -2.87 3.01
C SER A 92 -23.66 -2.29 1.77
N ARG A 93 -23.75 -0.98 1.62
CA ARG A 93 -23.13 -0.21 0.51
C ARG A 93 -22.27 0.90 1.10
N TYR A 94 -21.22 1.27 0.37
CA TYR A 94 -20.42 2.44 0.71
C TYR A 94 -21.11 3.71 0.23
N SER A 95 -20.89 4.80 0.95
CA SER A 95 -21.22 6.17 0.55
C SER A 95 -19.96 7.02 0.49
N ALA A 96 -20.05 8.25 0.01
CA ALA A 96 -18.95 9.19 0.04
C ALA A 96 -18.37 9.41 1.45
N GLU A 97 -19.16 9.21 2.51
CA GLU A 97 -18.71 9.32 3.89
C GLU A 97 -17.73 8.22 4.31
N ASN A 98 -17.74 7.09 3.61
CA ASN A 98 -16.82 5.98 3.85
C ASN A 98 -15.50 6.12 3.08
N VAL A 99 -15.31 7.20 2.34
CA VAL A 99 -14.15 7.42 1.47
C VAL A 99 -13.38 8.66 1.88
N ALA A 100 -12.08 8.54 1.99
CA ALA A 100 -11.15 9.65 2.14
C ALA A 100 -10.04 9.53 1.08
N ILE A 101 -9.71 10.65 0.45
CA ILE A 101 -8.69 10.73 -0.60
C ILE A 101 -7.38 11.24 0.00
N ALA A 102 -6.27 10.69 -0.43
CA ALA A 102 -4.94 11.17 -0.07
C ALA A 102 -3.98 11.09 -1.27
N GLY A 103 -2.88 11.80 -1.20
CA GLY A 103 -1.86 11.87 -2.26
C GLY A 103 -1.00 10.61 -2.34
N GLY A 104 -1.62 9.48 -2.70
CA GLY A 104 -0.97 8.19 -2.89
C GLY A 104 -1.14 7.21 -1.74
N GLY A 105 -1.00 5.91 -2.04
CA GLY A 105 -1.29 4.82 -1.12
C GLY A 105 -0.46 4.83 0.17
N ARG A 106 0.82 5.20 0.09
CA ARG A 106 1.67 5.30 1.29
C ARG A 106 1.19 6.37 2.27
N VAL A 107 0.76 7.52 1.76
CA VAL A 107 0.19 8.59 2.59
C VAL A 107 -1.14 8.15 3.19
N SER A 108 -1.99 7.48 2.40
CA SER A 108 -3.27 6.93 2.88
C SER A 108 -3.07 5.95 4.05
N ILE A 109 -2.16 4.99 3.89
CA ILE A 109 -1.85 3.99 4.94
C ILE A 109 -1.25 4.67 6.17
N MET A 110 -0.34 5.63 5.99
CA MET A 110 0.24 6.39 7.11
C MET A 110 -0.84 7.11 7.92
N ARG A 111 -1.79 7.76 7.26
CA ARG A 111 -2.91 8.43 7.93
C ARG A 111 -3.83 7.43 8.64
N ALA A 112 -4.12 6.29 8.00
CA ALA A 112 -4.89 5.22 8.62
C ALA A 112 -4.18 4.66 9.86
N CYS A 113 -2.88 4.33 9.76
CA CYS A 113 -2.08 3.85 10.89
C CYS A 113 -1.99 4.86 12.03
N ALA A 114 -1.93 6.17 11.72
CA ALA A 114 -1.93 7.21 12.74
C ALA A 114 -3.24 7.25 13.54
N ALA A 115 -4.35 6.77 12.97
CA ALA A 115 -5.64 6.68 13.63
C ALA A 115 -5.83 5.37 14.42
N VAL A 116 -4.98 4.35 14.19
CA VAL A 116 -5.04 3.07 14.92
C VAL A 116 -4.61 3.26 16.36
N GLY A 117 -5.41 2.75 17.29
CA GLY A 117 -5.14 2.78 18.73
C GLY A 117 -4.16 1.70 19.20
N PRO A 118 -4.06 1.46 20.53
CA PRO A 118 -3.14 0.48 21.13
C PRO A 118 -3.69 -0.95 20.95
N VAL A 119 -3.57 -1.49 19.74
CA VAL A 119 -4.02 -2.84 19.38
C VAL A 119 -2.86 -3.68 18.86
N HIS A 120 -3.03 -4.99 18.82
CA HIS A 120 -2.17 -5.86 18.02
C HIS A 120 -2.59 -5.73 16.56
N LEU A 121 -1.65 -5.32 15.70
CA LEU A 121 -1.87 -5.18 14.27
C LEU A 121 -1.17 -6.33 13.54
N GLY A 122 -1.95 -7.25 12.97
CA GLY A 122 -1.44 -8.34 12.15
C GLY A 122 -0.95 -7.83 10.80
N HIS A 123 0.23 -8.28 10.35
CA HIS A 123 0.73 -8.06 9.00
C HIS A 123 1.35 -9.35 8.47
N PHE A 124 1.28 -9.56 7.15
CA PHE A 124 1.73 -10.79 6.54
C PHE A 124 3.21 -10.72 6.15
N LEU A 125 3.89 -11.88 6.13
CA LEU A 125 5.23 -12.06 5.61
C LEU A 125 5.27 -13.31 4.70
N PRO A 126 5.70 -13.16 3.43
CA PRO A 126 6.08 -11.92 2.76
C PRO A 126 4.88 -11.02 2.42
N ASP A 127 5.08 -9.71 2.44
CA ASP A 127 4.16 -8.68 1.96
C ASP A 127 4.96 -7.48 1.43
N TYR A 128 4.30 -6.39 1.08
CA TYR A 128 4.94 -5.21 0.54
C TYR A 128 5.94 -4.59 1.53
N THR A 129 7.20 -4.50 1.13
CA THR A 129 8.32 -4.13 2.03
C THR A 129 8.16 -2.78 2.72
N ALA A 130 7.45 -1.83 2.09
CA ALA A 130 7.19 -0.54 2.70
C ALA A 130 6.31 -0.62 3.97
N TYR A 131 5.63 -1.73 4.21
CA TYR A 131 4.83 -1.90 5.42
C TYR A 131 5.69 -2.02 6.67
N GLU A 132 6.80 -2.75 6.63
CA GLU A 132 7.71 -2.88 7.77
C GLU A 132 8.27 -1.53 8.20
N GLU A 133 8.75 -0.72 7.24
CA GLU A 133 9.26 0.61 7.50
C GLU A 133 8.18 1.53 8.09
N LEU A 134 6.95 1.43 7.59
CA LEU A 134 5.82 2.22 8.05
C LEU A 134 5.39 1.80 9.46
N LEU A 135 5.32 0.49 9.74
CA LEU A 135 4.94 -0.03 11.05
C LEU A 135 5.97 0.34 12.14
N ASP A 136 7.25 0.45 11.80
CA ASP A 136 8.30 0.86 12.74
C ASP A 136 8.19 2.35 13.17
N VAL A 137 7.51 3.18 12.40
CA VAL A 137 7.30 4.61 12.73
C VAL A 137 6.27 4.79 13.85
N PHE A 138 5.25 3.94 13.89
CA PHE A 138 4.15 4.08 14.85
C PHE A 138 4.36 3.20 16.07
N ARG A 139 4.30 3.81 17.27
CA ARG A 139 4.48 3.13 18.56
C ARG A 139 3.18 2.87 19.33
N ARG A 140 2.05 3.23 18.76
CA ARG A 140 0.75 3.08 19.42
C ARG A 140 0.19 1.66 19.35
N PHE A 141 0.52 0.92 18.33
CA PHE A 141 0.12 -0.46 18.14
C PHE A 141 1.33 -1.39 18.15
N THR A 142 1.11 -2.67 18.40
CA THR A 142 2.14 -3.71 18.36
C THR A 142 1.99 -4.50 17.06
N PRO A 143 2.95 -4.43 16.13
CA PRO A 143 2.91 -5.25 14.92
C PRO A 143 3.14 -6.72 15.25
N ILE A 144 2.29 -7.58 14.71
CA ILE A 144 2.34 -9.04 14.90
C ILE A 144 2.51 -9.70 13.52
N PRO A 145 3.67 -10.29 13.22
CA PRO A 145 3.90 -10.95 11.94
C PRO A 145 3.11 -12.26 11.83
N ILE A 146 2.45 -12.44 10.68
CA ILE A 146 1.77 -13.68 10.27
C ILE A 146 2.60 -14.26 9.12
N LEU A 147 3.30 -15.36 9.40
CA LEU A 147 4.15 -16.00 8.40
C LEU A 147 3.30 -16.82 7.44
N LEU A 148 3.48 -16.56 6.15
CA LEU A 148 2.87 -17.34 5.08
C LEU A 148 3.81 -18.48 4.65
N ASP A 149 3.24 -19.66 4.43
CA ASP A 149 4.00 -20.84 4.07
C ASP A 149 4.28 -20.88 2.56
N PRO A 150 5.55 -20.90 2.14
CA PRO A 150 5.92 -21.03 0.74
C PRO A 150 5.49 -22.39 0.14
N GLU A 151 5.44 -23.47 0.93
CA GLU A 151 5.00 -24.79 0.47
C GLU A 151 3.49 -24.78 0.14
N GLN A 152 2.71 -23.89 0.76
CA GLN A 152 1.31 -23.64 0.42
C GLN A 152 1.15 -22.51 -0.60
N ALA A 153 2.23 -22.16 -1.32
CA ALA A 153 2.26 -21.06 -2.27
C ALA A 153 1.75 -19.73 -1.67
N TYR A 154 2.08 -19.46 -0.41
CA TYR A 154 1.71 -18.24 0.34
C TYR A 154 0.19 -18.02 0.47
N ARG A 155 -0.60 -19.08 0.38
CA ARG A 155 -2.04 -19.02 0.57
C ARG A 155 -2.41 -19.22 2.03
N PHE A 156 -3.52 -18.66 2.41
CA PHE A 156 -4.16 -18.93 3.69
C PHE A 156 -5.69 -18.99 3.52
N THR A 157 -6.33 -19.71 4.42
CA THR A 157 -7.77 -19.83 4.46
C THR A 157 -8.38 -18.84 5.45
N VAL A 158 -9.67 -18.57 5.29
CA VAL A 158 -10.43 -17.76 6.26
C VAL A 158 -10.38 -18.38 7.66
N ALA A 159 -10.36 -19.72 7.76
CA ALA A 159 -10.26 -20.42 9.03
C ALA A 159 -8.89 -20.17 9.72
N GLU A 160 -7.82 -20.17 8.97
CA GLU A 160 -6.47 -19.84 9.46
C GLU A 160 -6.40 -18.38 9.91
N LEU A 161 -6.86 -17.46 9.07
CA LEU A 161 -6.93 -16.05 9.44
C LEU A 161 -7.73 -15.83 10.73
N ARG A 162 -8.88 -16.50 10.87
CA ARG A 162 -9.68 -16.45 12.09
C ARG A 162 -8.91 -16.95 13.32
N ARG A 163 -8.14 -18.02 13.19
CA ARG A 163 -7.30 -18.54 14.29
C ARG A 163 -6.22 -17.52 14.69
N GLU A 164 -5.57 -16.88 13.72
CA GLU A 164 -4.59 -15.82 14.00
C GLU A 164 -5.22 -14.63 14.73
N ILE A 165 -6.37 -14.16 14.24
CA ILE A 165 -7.10 -13.04 14.85
C ILE A 165 -7.45 -13.37 16.32
N LEU A 166 -8.10 -14.50 16.55
CA LEU A 166 -8.56 -14.87 17.88
C LEU A 166 -7.41 -15.28 18.81
N GLY A 167 -6.45 -16.07 18.28
CA GLY A 167 -5.35 -16.61 19.09
C GLY A 167 -4.32 -15.56 19.52
N ARG A 168 -4.16 -14.49 18.74
CA ARG A 168 -3.22 -13.39 19.03
C ARG A 168 -3.90 -12.10 19.45
N GLY A 169 -5.23 -12.07 19.51
CA GLY A 169 -6.00 -10.90 19.89
C GLY A 169 -5.78 -9.72 18.96
N LEU A 170 -5.78 -9.98 17.64
CA LEU A 170 -5.55 -8.92 16.66
C LEU A 170 -6.75 -7.99 16.60
N GLY A 171 -6.50 -6.68 16.77
CA GLY A 171 -7.51 -5.64 16.63
C GLY A 171 -7.50 -4.97 15.25
N ALA A 172 -6.45 -5.20 14.46
CA ALA A 172 -6.32 -4.71 13.09
C ALA A 172 -5.47 -5.67 12.25
N ILE A 173 -5.63 -5.61 10.92
CA ILE A 173 -4.83 -6.36 9.95
C ILE A 173 -4.42 -5.42 8.83
N LEU A 174 -3.14 -5.48 8.43
CA LEU A 174 -2.60 -4.83 7.26
C LEU A 174 -2.29 -5.91 6.21
N ILE A 175 -2.84 -5.75 5.01
CA ILE A 175 -2.69 -6.70 3.91
C ILE A 175 -2.64 -5.99 2.56
N SER A 176 -1.80 -6.47 1.64
CA SER A 176 -1.90 -6.12 0.22
C SER A 176 -2.59 -7.24 -0.56
N ASN A 177 -3.54 -6.87 -1.41
CA ASN A 177 -4.31 -7.82 -2.20
C ASN A 177 -4.62 -7.24 -3.59
N PRO A 178 -4.10 -7.81 -4.68
CA PRO A 178 -3.11 -8.89 -4.76
C PRO A 178 -1.82 -8.56 -4.00
N CYS A 179 -1.23 -9.58 -3.37
CA CYS A 179 -0.03 -9.42 -2.55
C CYS A 179 1.22 -9.12 -3.41
N ASN A 180 1.98 -8.11 -3.05
CA ASN A 180 3.32 -7.89 -3.55
C ASN A 180 4.31 -8.40 -2.47
N PRO A 181 5.19 -9.41 -2.75
CA PRO A 181 5.65 -9.83 -4.07
C PRO A 181 5.00 -11.10 -4.64
N THR A 182 4.12 -11.78 -3.91
CA THR A 182 3.69 -13.14 -4.27
C THR A 182 2.66 -13.19 -5.39
N GLY A 183 1.97 -12.09 -5.68
CA GLY A 183 0.88 -12.03 -6.66
C GLY A 183 -0.38 -12.80 -6.24
N LYS A 184 -0.47 -13.25 -4.99
CA LYS A 184 -1.63 -14.01 -4.50
C LYS A 184 -2.81 -13.13 -4.10
N LEU A 185 -4.01 -13.66 -4.28
CA LEU A 185 -5.31 -13.11 -3.90
C LEU A 185 -5.81 -13.83 -2.66
#